data_6b8a0d1283df65fa0651266b098c1a06
#
_entry.id   6b8a0d1283df65fa0651266b098c1a06
#
_cell.length_a   1.000
_cell.length_b   1.000
_cell.length_c   1.000
_cell.angle_alpha   90.00
_cell.angle_beta   90.00
_cell.angle_gamma   90.00
#
_symmetry.space_group_name_H-M   'P 1'
#
loop_
_entity.id
_entity.type
_entity.pdbx_description
1 polymer ?
#
loop_
_entity_poly.entity_id
_entity_poly.type
_entity_poly.pdbx_seq_one_letter_code
_entity_poly.pdbx_strand_id
1 'polypeptide(L)'
;MNFMNRVIVACCILLCTSVWKISAQDYPFRRADLPVEERVEDLVRRMTLEEKIDLLAGYQDFYLHPCERLGIPAFKLADGPLGLASWGLFGKATAFPSALSLAASWNRDLAARVGDCYGQEWRARGIHFLLAPGVNTYRASKGARNFEYMGEDPYLSSEMVVPFIKGVQERGVIATVKHFAANDQEYDRYRVSSEVSERALREIYLPAFKAAVQKAGVKAVMTGYNLLNGVYCTENKYLIDILKKEWGFKGMLMSDWACTYSADKAANHGLDLEMGSNDWFVREKLLPLIEQGVVTEETINEKVRRIYGTCIEMGFFDRPQLDTTIPVYNPKANRMAYEAAKEGMILLKNEDNLLPLKRVTKIAVIGPNACYNLVTDRQNNVNGITYGGGGSSKVHPWHVTSVLQGIEAEYPDAEVWYAEGISNAYKPRLFRSAKFYTEDGKQGLRAKYYKMGQGDGSALPDKLMQQQAKAAGRTEDSDNGVSAVSSSVSAKSSDKEPVMERIDRHVDFSWWGTPKEGLGEDYRVEWLSL
;
A
#
# COMPACT_ATOMS: atom_id res chain seq x y z
N MET A 1 -60.41 -26.73 3.99
CA MET A 1 -59.96 -25.55 3.23
C MET A 1 -60.31 -25.82 1.77
N ASN A 2 -61.31 -25.10 1.23
CA ASN A 2 -61.82 -25.32 -0.10
C ASN A 2 -60.81 -25.06 -1.21
N PHE A 3 -60.94 -25.80 -2.31
CA PHE A 3 -60.05 -25.67 -3.50
C PHE A 3 -59.88 -24.21 -3.96
N MET A 4 -60.94 -23.41 -3.88
CA MET A 4 -60.94 -21.98 -4.21
C MET A 4 -59.99 -21.13 -3.33
N ASN A 5 -59.90 -21.44 -2.02
CA ASN A 5 -58.96 -20.74 -1.13
C ASN A 5 -57.49 -21.10 -1.39
N ARG A 6 -57.20 -22.30 -1.89
CA ARG A 6 -55.84 -22.69 -2.30
C ARG A 6 -55.40 -21.99 -3.59
N VAL A 7 -56.35 -21.78 -4.53
CA VAL A 7 -56.07 -21.04 -5.77
C VAL A 7 -55.85 -19.56 -5.49
N ILE A 8 -56.62 -18.94 -4.60
CA ILE A 8 -56.46 -17.53 -4.21
C ILE A 8 -55.12 -17.30 -3.51
N VAL A 9 -54.74 -18.19 -2.59
CA VAL A 9 -53.44 -18.12 -1.90
C VAL A 9 -52.27 -18.32 -2.88
N ALA A 10 -52.37 -19.26 -3.82
CA ALA A 10 -51.38 -19.48 -4.85
C ALA A 10 -51.24 -18.28 -5.82
N CYS A 11 -52.35 -17.65 -6.22
CA CYS A 11 -52.35 -16.45 -7.04
C CYS A 11 -51.78 -15.24 -6.28
N CYS A 12 -52.06 -15.07 -4.99
CA CYS A 12 -51.49 -14.01 -4.17
C CYS A 12 -49.98 -14.20 -3.96
N ILE A 13 -49.47 -15.43 -3.78
CA ILE A 13 -48.07 -15.73 -3.67
C ILE A 13 -47.36 -15.48 -5.01
N LEU A 14 -47.95 -15.86 -6.15
CA LEU A 14 -47.42 -15.59 -7.49
C LEU A 14 -47.40 -14.09 -7.83
N LEU A 15 -48.41 -13.32 -7.43
CA LEU A 15 -48.46 -11.86 -7.59
C LEU A 15 -47.46 -11.16 -6.68
N CYS A 16 -47.29 -11.61 -5.43
CA CYS A 16 -46.24 -11.06 -4.54
C CYS A 16 -44.80 -11.34 -5.04
N THR A 17 -44.55 -12.51 -5.65
CA THR A 17 -43.23 -12.84 -6.19
C THR A 17 -42.92 -12.10 -7.50
N SER A 18 -43.92 -11.69 -8.26
CA SER A 18 -43.75 -10.90 -9.48
C SER A 18 -43.51 -9.40 -9.21
N VAL A 19 -44.05 -8.87 -8.10
CA VAL A 19 -43.85 -7.46 -7.72
C VAL A 19 -42.45 -7.19 -7.18
N TRP A 20 -41.74 -8.19 -6.63
CA TRP A 20 -40.39 -8.04 -6.09
C TRP A 20 -39.27 -8.17 -7.14
N LYS A 21 -39.60 -8.57 -8.38
CA LYS A 21 -38.60 -8.67 -9.48
C LYS A 21 -38.52 -7.46 -10.42
N ILE A 22 -39.34 -6.44 -10.25
CA ILE A 22 -39.46 -5.35 -11.23
C ILE A 22 -38.55 -4.13 -10.90
N SER A 23 -37.89 -4.06 -9.76
CA SER A 23 -37.30 -2.76 -9.33
C SER A 23 -35.81 -2.56 -9.49
N ALA A 24 -34.99 -3.52 -9.85
CA ALA A 24 -33.52 -3.33 -9.85
C ALA A 24 -32.87 -3.24 -11.25
N GLN A 25 -33.59 -3.50 -12.33
CA GLN A 25 -33.01 -3.71 -13.66
C GLN A 25 -33.19 -2.53 -14.66
N ASP A 26 -34.01 -1.54 -14.33
CA ASP A 26 -34.41 -0.48 -15.29
C ASP A 26 -33.79 0.90 -15.07
N TYR A 27 -32.83 1.04 -14.15
CA TYR A 27 -32.18 2.33 -13.98
C TYR A 27 -31.20 2.60 -15.14
N PRO A 28 -31.22 3.81 -15.76
CA PRO A 28 -30.29 4.17 -16.82
C PRO A 28 -28.81 3.91 -16.48
N PHE A 29 -28.40 4.12 -15.23
CA PHE A 29 -27.00 3.86 -14.84
C PHE A 29 -26.59 2.38 -14.95
N ARG A 30 -27.54 1.43 -15.02
CA ARG A 30 -27.30 -0.01 -15.18
C ARG A 30 -27.34 -0.47 -16.64
N ARG A 31 -27.71 0.40 -17.56
CA ARG A 31 -27.84 0.06 -18.97
C ARG A 31 -26.50 0.22 -19.68
N ALA A 32 -25.85 -0.89 -20.03
CA ALA A 32 -24.55 -0.88 -20.71
C ALA A 32 -24.60 -0.31 -22.14
N ASP A 33 -25.78 -0.18 -22.74
CA ASP A 33 -25.99 0.42 -24.07
C ASP A 33 -26.04 1.95 -24.06
N LEU A 34 -26.11 2.57 -22.87
CA LEU A 34 -26.10 4.03 -22.74
C LEU A 34 -24.66 4.58 -22.59
N PRO A 35 -24.42 5.83 -23.05
CA PRO A 35 -23.15 6.53 -22.82
C PRO A 35 -22.80 6.62 -21.33
N VAL A 36 -21.50 6.56 -21.01
CA VAL A 36 -21.01 6.62 -19.61
C VAL A 36 -21.50 7.89 -18.92
N GLU A 37 -21.45 9.03 -19.59
CA GLU A 37 -21.88 10.34 -19.06
C GLU A 37 -23.36 10.32 -18.66
N GLU A 38 -24.22 9.75 -19.49
CA GLU A 38 -25.67 9.65 -19.22
C GLU A 38 -25.93 8.75 -18.00
N ARG A 39 -25.23 7.63 -17.91
CA ARG A 39 -25.29 6.69 -16.79
C ARG A 39 -24.85 7.32 -15.47
N VAL A 40 -23.75 8.06 -15.50
CA VAL A 40 -23.20 8.77 -14.35
C VAL A 40 -24.17 9.85 -13.86
N GLU A 41 -24.72 10.66 -14.77
CA GLU A 41 -25.67 11.72 -14.40
C GLU A 41 -26.97 11.16 -13.82
N ASP A 42 -27.45 10.02 -14.32
CA ASP A 42 -28.61 9.32 -13.72
C ASP A 42 -28.29 8.87 -12.29
N LEU A 43 -27.09 8.32 -12.07
CA LEU A 43 -26.64 7.85 -10.76
C LEU A 43 -26.48 9.02 -9.75
N VAL A 44 -25.81 10.10 -10.14
CA VAL A 44 -25.64 11.30 -9.31
C VAL A 44 -26.99 11.90 -8.88
N ARG A 45 -28.00 11.94 -9.77
CA ARG A 45 -29.34 12.43 -9.45
C ARG A 45 -30.10 11.53 -8.48
N ARG A 46 -29.78 10.23 -8.44
CA ARG A 46 -30.47 9.27 -7.56
C ARG A 46 -29.89 9.19 -6.17
N MET A 47 -28.60 9.48 -6.03
CA MET A 47 -27.93 9.45 -4.73
C MET A 47 -28.37 10.63 -3.85
N THR A 48 -28.59 10.36 -2.56
CA THR A 48 -28.74 11.42 -1.56
C THR A 48 -27.40 12.09 -1.32
N LEU A 49 -27.40 13.27 -0.70
CA LEU A 49 -26.16 13.97 -0.38
C LEU A 49 -25.27 13.14 0.57
N GLU A 50 -25.89 12.48 1.55
CA GLU A 50 -25.19 11.60 2.50
C GLU A 50 -24.56 10.40 1.81
N GLU A 51 -25.25 9.75 0.87
CA GLU A 51 -24.70 8.64 0.09
C GLU A 51 -23.53 9.08 -0.81
N LYS A 52 -23.61 10.30 -1.33
CA LYS A 52 -22.52 10.90 -2.10
C LYS A 52 -21.29 11.12 -1.20
N ILE A 53 -21.49 11.68 -0.01
CA ILE A 53 -20.41 11.92 0.96
C ILE A 53 -19.78 10.61 1.41
N ASP A 54 -20.58 9.60 1.75
CA ASP A 54 -20.07 8.28 2.16
C ASP A 54 -19.15 7.67 1.10
N LEU A 55 -19.49 7.83 -0.20
CA LEU A 55 -18.65 7.33 -1.29
C LEU A 55 -17.26 7.98 -1.33
N LEU A 56 -17.12 9.22 -0.83
CA LEU A 56 -15.85 9.96 -0.90
C LEU A 56 -14.82 9.50 0.16
N ALA A 57 -15.19 8.57 1.03
CA ALA A 57 -14.32 7.97 2.03
C ALA A 57 -14.16 6.47 1.80
N GLY A 58 -12.98 5.93 2.15
CA GLY A 58 -12.72 4.49 2.09
C GLY A 58 -13.63 3.71 3.06
N TYR A 59 -13.86 2.45 2.76
CA TYR A 59 -14.69 1.54 3.55
C TYR A 59 -13.89 0.29 3.88
N GLN A 60 -13.88 -0.13 5.15
CA GLN A 60 -13.15 -1.34 5.59
C GLN A 60 -11.71 -1.43 5.00
N ASP A 61 -10.93 -0.37 5.12
CA ASP A 61 -9.56 -0.18 4.64
C ASP A 61 -9.38 -0.26 3.11
N PHE A 62 -9.85 -1.33 2.47
CA PHE A 62 -9.58 -1.64 1.06
C PHE A 62 -10.83 -1.72 0.19
N TYR A 63 -11.86 -0.91 0.48
CA TYR A 63 -13.07 -0.88 -0.33
C TYR A 63 -13.52 0.56 -0.59
N LEU A 64 -14.21 0.78 -1.72
CA LEU A 64 -15.11 1.92 -1.87
C LEU A 64 -16.42 1.61 -1.17
N HIS A 65 -17.03 2.64 -0.58
CA HIS A 65 -18.29 2.50 0.14
C HIS A 65 -19.42 1.99 -0.78
N PRO A 66 -20.20 1.00 -0.36
CA PRO A 66 -21.36 0.53 -1.12
C PRO A 66 -22.49 1.56 -1.08
N CYS A 67 -23.36 1.53 -2.07
CA CYS A 67 -24.66 2.21 -2.00
C CYS A 67 -25.78 1.17 -2.08
N GLU A 68 -26.13 0.60 -0.92
CA GLU A 68 -27.04 -0.56 -0.82
C GLU A 68 -28.43 -0.25 -1.37
N ARG A 69 -28.96 0.96 -1.12
CA ARG A 69 -30.27 1.40 -1.62
C ARG A 69 -30.36 1.36 -3.13
N LEU A 70 -29.25 1.65 -3.82
CA LEU A 70 -29.17 1.56 -5.28
C LEU A 70 -28.62 0.21 -5.77
N GLY A 71 -28.36 -0.73 -4.85
CA GLY A 71 -27.81 -2.04 -5.14
C GLY A 71 -26.38 -2.01 -5.69
N ILE A 72 -25.57 -1.02 -5.31
CA ILE A 72 -24.18 -0.90 -5.71
C ILE A 72 -23.30 -1.53 -4.63
N PRO A 73 -22.53 -2.59 -4.96
CA PRO A 73 -21.67 -3.25 -3.98
C PRO A 73 -20.43 -2.43 -3.66
N ALA A 74 -19.76 -2.78 -2.57
CA ALA A 74 -18.43 -2.26 -2.28
C ALA A 74 -17.41 -2.74 -3.35
N PHE A 75 -16.63 -1.82 -3.91
CA PHE A 75 -15.59 -2.16 -4.86
C PHE A 75 -14.25 -2.37 -4.13
N LYS A 76 -13.56 -3.46 -4.44
CA LYS A 76 -12.33 -3.90 -3.76
C LYS A 76 -11.10 -3.23 -4.34
N LEU A 77 -10.22 -2.75 -3.47
CA LEU A 77 -8.88 -2.27 -3.80
C LEU A 77 -7.84 -3.24 -3.24
N ALA A 78 -6.66 -3.29 -3.84
CA ALA A 78 -5.55 -4.06 -3.27
C ALA A 78 -4.21 -3.43 -3.62
N ASP A 79 -3.31 -3.45 -2.64
CA ASP A 79 -1.89 -3.16 -2.85
C ASP A 79 -1.25 -4.18 -3.79
N GLY A 80 -0.25 -3.72 -4.54
CA GLY A 80 0.37 -4.62 -5.49
C GLY A 80 1.63 -4.16 -6.22
N PRO A 81 2.56 -3.40 -5.63
CA PRO A 81 3.78 -3.03 -6.35
C PRO A 81 4.63 -4.23 -6.78
N LEU A 82 4.65 -5.31 -5.99
CA LEU A 82 5.40 -6.55 -6.28
C LEU A 82 4.49 -7.78 -6.49
N GLY A 83 3.21 -7.58 -6.76
CA GLY A 83 2.17 -8.60 -6.79
C GLY A 83 1.12 -8.34 -5.73
N LEU A 84 0.04 -9.11 -5.71
CA LEU A 84 -1.08 -8.90 -4.81
C LEU A 84 -0.64 -9.02 -3.35
N ALA A 85 -0.81 -7.95 -2.60
CA ALA A 85 -0.36 -7.82 -1.22
C ALA A 85 -1.55 -7.62 -0.24
N SER A 86 -1.76 -6.39 0.27
CA SER A 86 -2.84 -6.03 1.19
C SER A 86 -2.89 -6.90 2.45
N TRP A 87 -1.73 -7.06 3.09
CA TRP A 87 -1.59 -7.71 4.41
C TRP A 87 -2.15 -9.14 4.48
N GLY A 88 -2.24 -9.82 3.35
CA GLY A 88 -2.77 -11.19 3.26
C GLY A 88 -4.29 -11.27 3.15
N LEU A 89 -5.01 -10.14 3.11
CA LEU A 89 -6.47 -10.09 3.00
C LEU A 89 -7.01 -10.93 1.84
N PHE A 90 -6.30 -11.00 0.72
CA PHE A 90 -6.71 -11.71 -0.49
C PHE A 90 -5.92 -13.02 -0.75
N GLY A 91 -5.20 -13.50 0.25
CA GLY A 91 -4.48 -14.78 0.22
C GLY A 91 -3.14 -14.74 -0.52
N LYS A 92 -2.67 -15.93 -0.95
CA LYS A 92 -1.40 -16.08 -1.66
C LYS A 92 -1.50 -15.59 -3.11
N ALA A 93 -0.39 -15.05 -3.62
CA ALA A 93 -0.26 -14.55 -4.98
C ALA A 93 1.14 -14.81 -5.58
N THR A 94 1.33 -14.50 -6.84
CA THR A 94 2.65 -14.49 -7.46
C THR A 94 3.42 -13.25 -6.96
N ALA A 95 4.62 -13.47 -6.43
CA ALA A 95 5.58 -12.39 -6.17
C ALA A 95 6.40 -12.14 -7.43
N PHE A 96 6.30 -10.93 -7.96
CA PHE A 96 7.08 -10.46 -9.10
C PHE A 96 8.37 -9.79 -8.64
N PRO A 97 9.40 -9.66 -9.52
CA PRO A 97 10.55 -8.80 -9.25
C PRO A 97 10.12 -7.35 -8.96
N SER A 98 11.01 -6.58 -8.35
CA SER A 98 10.76 -5.17 -8.08
C SER A 98 10.50 -4.38 -9.37
N ALA A 99 9.77 -3.27 -9.25
CA ALA A 99 9.53 -2.37 -10.39
C ALA A 99 10.85 -1.85 -10.98
N LEU A 100 11.86 -1.63 -10.13
CA LEU A 100 13.21 -1.28 -10.56
C LEU A 100 13.85 -2.39 -11.44
N SER A 101 13.70 -3.66 -11.04
CA SER A 101 14.20 -4.79 -11.84
C SER A 101 13.47 -4.92 -13.17
N LEU A 102 12.15 -4.73 -13.18
CA LEU A 102 11.37 -4.70 -14.42
C LEU A 102 11.84 -3.56 -15.35
N ALA A 103 12.08 -2.37 -14.81
CA ALA A 103 12.58 -1.23 -15.58
C ALA A 103 13.99 -1.49 -16.14
N ALA A 104 14.86 -2.17 -15.37
CA ALA A 104 16.21 -2.52 -15.80
C ALA A 104 16.23 -3.47 -17.03
N SER A 105 15.15 -4.14 -17.35
CA SER A 105 15.03 -4.94 -18.58
C SER A 105 14.95 -4.08 -19.86
N TRP A 106 14.53 -2.83 -19.77
CA TRP A 106 14.24 -1.92 -20.90
C TRP A 106 13.21 -2.47 -21.89
N ASN A 107 12.50 -3.52 -21.49
CA ASN A 107 11.58 -4.28 -22.35
C ASN A 107 10.12 -3.87 -22.09
N ARG A 108 9.58 -3.03 -22.97
CA ARG A 108 8.19 -2.55 -22.89
C ARG A 108 7.17 -3.68 -23.08
N ASP A 109 7.46 -4.67 -23.91
CA ASP A 109 6.57 -5.80 -24.13
C ASP A 109 6.52 -6.70 -22.90
N LEU A 110 7.65 -6.85 -22.19
CA LEU A 110 7.69 -7.53 -20.91
C LEU A 110 6.82 -6.79 -19.87
N ALA A 111 6.94 -5.46 -19.79
CA ALA A 111 6.12 -4.66 -18.89
C ALA A 111 4.62 -4.81 -19.17
N ALA A 112 4.20 -4.84 -20.43
CA ALA A 112 2.81 -5.11 -20.82
C ALA A 112 2.34 -6.49 -20.37
N ARG A 113 3.16 -7.54 -20.59
CA ARG A 113 2.84 -8.93 -20.20
C ARG A 113 2.79 -9.10 -18.67
N VAL A 114 3.65 -8.43 -17.94
CA VAL A 114 3.61 -8.39 -16.47
C VAL A 114 2.31 -7.72 -16.02
N GLY A 115 1.96 -6.56 -16.57
CA GLY A 115 0.69 -5.89 -16.30
C GLY A 115 -0.53 -6.76 -16.58
N ASP A 116 -0.53 -7.49 -17.69
CA ASP A 116 -1.57 -8.48 -18.04
C ASP A 116 -1.73 -9.57 -16.95
N CYS A 117 -0.61 -10.09 -16.42
CA CYS A 117 -0.64 -11.07 -15.35
C CYS A 117 -1.20 -10.51 -14.04
N TYR A 118 -0.86 -9.26 -13.71
CA TYR A 118 -1.46 -8.56 -12.56
C TYR A 118 -2.97 -8.45 -12.73
N GLY A 119 -3.44 -7.94 -13.87
CA GLY A 119 -4.86 -7.85 -14.15
C GLY A 119 -5.60 -9.18 -14.01
N GLN A 120 -4.99 -10.28 -14.47
CA GLN A 120 -5.55 -11.63 -14.33
C GLN A 120 -5.65 -12.04 -12.85
N GLU A 121 -4.61 -11.83 -12.03
CA GLU A 121 -4.64 -12.21 -10.61
C GLU A 121 -5.65 -11.40 -9.80
N TRP A 122 -5.85 -10.10 -10.14
CA TRP A 122 -6.89 -9.26 -9.55
C TRP A 122 -8.29 -9.75 -9.92
N ARG A 123 -8.52 -10.05 -11.20
CA ARG A 123 -9.79 -10.60 -11.69
C ARG A 123 -10.13 -11.95 -11.07
N ALA A 124 -9.15 -12.83 -10.90
CA ALA A 124 -9.33 -14.13 -10.24
C ALA A 124 -9.82 -14.04 -8.79
N ARG A 125 -9.77 -12.84 -8.18
CA ARG A 125 -10.20 -12.58 -6.79
C ARG A 125 -11.31 -11.52 -6.70
N GLY A 126 -11.82 -11.08 -7.82
CA GLY A 126 -12.88 -10.07 -7.89
C GLY A 126 -12.42 -8.70 -7.35
N ILE A 127 -11.15 -8.35 -7.53
CA ILE A 127 -10.59 -7.06 -7.09
C ILE A 127 -10.66 -6.08 -8.26
N HIS A 128 -11.07 -4.85 -7.97
CA HIS A 128 -11.38 -3.82 -8.95
C HIS A 128 -10.19 -2.89 -9.22
N PHE A 129 -9.41 -2.57 -8.16
CA PHE A 129 -8.32 -1.60 -8.23
C PHE A 129 -7.00 -2.23 -7.84
N LEU A 130 -5.99 -1.97 -8.64
CA LEU A 130 -4.58 -2.20 -8.32
C LEU A 130 -3.97 -0.88 -7.84
N LEU A 131 -3.50 -0.83 -6.59
CA LEU A 131 -2.81 0.34 -6.02
C LEU A 131 -1.33 0.32 -6.43
N ALA A 132 -1.09 0.33 -7.72
CA ALA A 132 0.21 0.37 -8.40
C ALA A 132 -0.01 0.81 -9.88
N PRO A 133 1.03 1.22 -10.59
CA PRO A 133 2.46 1.22 -10.24
C PRO A 133 2.92 2.47 -9.48
N GLY A 134 4.00 2.32 -8.72
CA GLY A 134 4.74 3.44 -8.18
C GLY A 134 5.74 3.98 -9.20
N VAL A 135 5.84 5.32 -9.34
CA VAL A 135 6.71 5.97 -10.32
C VAL A 135 7.47 7.18 -9.78
N ASN A 136 7.61 7.29 -8.46
CA ASN A 136 8.44 8.35 -7.89
C ASN A 136 9.90 8.19 -8.34
N THR A 137 10.58 9.31 -8.46
CA THR A 137 11.97 9.33 -8.92
C THR A 137 12.91 8.85 -7.81
N TYR A 138 13.86 7.99 -8.15
CA TYR A 138 14.86 7.47 -7.24
C TYR A 138 15.94 8.53 -6.94
N ARG A 139 15.59 9.58 -6.18
CA ARG A 139 16.49 10.70 -5.84
C ARG A 139 17.32 10.41 -4.60
N ALA A 140 16.72 9.89 -3.54
CA ALA A 140 17.38 9.56 -2.30
C ALA A 140 17.74 8.07 -2.28
N SER A 141 19.04 7.75 -2.14
CA SER A 141 19.51 6.35 -2.05
C SER A 141 18.92 5.60 -0.85
N LYS A 142 18.56 6.33 0.20
CA LYS A 142 17.88 5.82 1.41
C LYS A 142 16.38 6.14 1.43
N GLY A 143 15.74 6.18 0.26
CA GLY A 143 14.33 6.52 0.12
C GLY A 143 13.36 5.51 0.70
N ALA A 144 13.84 4.36 1.17
CA ALA A 144 13.10 3.25 1.78
C ALA A 144 12.09 2.53 0.87
N ARG A 145 11.44 3.19 -0.08
CA ARG A 145 10.49 2.61 -1.04
C ARG A 145 11.01 2.57 -2.48
N ASN A 146 12.31 2.76 -2.67
CA ASN A 146 12.94 2.77 -4.00
C ASN A 146 12.67 1.49 -4.81
N PHE A 147 12.53 0.34 -4.15
CA PHE A 147 12.19 -0.92 -4.78
C PHE A 147 10.79 -0.95 -5.44
N GLU A 148 9.86 -0.08 -5.02
CA GLU A 148 8.52 0.04 -5.62
C GLU A 148 8.53 0.87 -6.91
N TYR A 149 9.60 1.62 -7.18
CA TYR A 149 9.68 2.61 -8.26
C TYR A 149 10.54 2.10 -9.42
N MET A 150 10.44 2.76 -10.57
CA MET A 150 11.08 2.32 -11.82
C MET A 150 12.47 2.92 -12.07
N GLY A 151 13.09 3.53 -11.05
CA GLY A 151 14.43 4.06 -11.12
C GLY A 151 14.53 5.59 -11.08
N GLU A 152 15.69 6.11 -11.45
CA GLU A 152 16.01 7.54 -11.39
C GLU A 152 15.78 8.27 -12.72
N ASP A 153 15.68 7.52 -13.82
CA ASP A 153 15.48 8.10 -15.15
C ASP A 153 13.98 8.32 -15.44
N PRO A 154 13.53 9.57 -15.57
CA PRO A 154 12.15 9.89 -15.85
C PRO A 154 11.67 9.40 -17.23
N TYR A 155 12.57 9.29 -18.21
CA TYR A 155 12.22 8.77 -19.53
C TYR A 155 11.98 7.27 -19.48
N LEU A 156 12.90 6.50 -18.89
CA LEU A 156 12.74 5.05 -18.72
C LEU A 156 11.47 4.72 -17.93
N SER A 157 11.25 5.41 -16.81
CA SER A 157 10.04 5.26 -16.01
C SER A 157 8.76 5.53 -16.83
N SER A 158 8.79 6.57 -17.66
CA SER A 158 7.66 6.92 -18.55
C SER A 158 7.39 5.84 -19.59
N GLU A 159 8.43 5.27 -20.19
CA GLU A 159 8.29 4.25 -21.24
C GLU A 159 7.88 2.87 -20.69
N MET A 160 8.24 2.56 -19.44
CA MET A 160 7.90 1.29 -18.80
C MET A 160 6.54 1.30 -18.13
N VAL A 161 6.11 2.42 -17.56
CA VAL A 161 4.83 2.54 -16.86
C VAL A 161 3.63 2.44 -17.81
N VAL A 162 3.76 2.97 -19.03
CA VAL A 162 2.66 3.02 -20.01
C VAL A 162 2.18 1.61 -20.40
N PRO A 163 3.04 0.70 -20.89
CA PRO A 163 2.60 -0.65 -21.24
C PRO A 163 2.13 -1.46 -20.02
N PHE A 164 2.73 -1.28 -18.85
CA PHE A 164 2.27 -1.94 -17.62
C PHE A 164 0.82 -1.56 -17.29
N ILE A 165 0.50 -0.25 -17.26
CA ILE A 165 -0.86 0.23 -16.97
C ILE A 165 -1.86 -0.29 -18.00
N LYS A 166 -1.51 -0.26 -19.28
CA LYS A 166 -2.39 -0.79 -20.36
C LYS A 166 -2.68 -2.27 -20.15
N GLY A 167 -1.65 -3.08 -19.89
CA GLY A 167 -1.82 -4.51 -19.64
C GLY A 167 -2.75 -4.82 -18.46
N VAL A 168 -2.65 -4.05 -17.39
CA VAL A 168 -3.58 -4.15 -16.23
C VAL A 168 -5.00 -3.77 -16.63
N GLN A 169 -5.18 -2.61 -17.27
CA GLN A 169 -6.51 -2.04 -17.55
C GLN A 169 -7.26 -2.79 -18.64
N GLU A 170 -6.58 -3.38 -19.60
CA GLU A 170 -7.17 -4.28 -20.61
C GLU A 170 -7.85 -5.51 -20.01
N ARG A 171 -7.47 -5.91 -18.80
CA ARG A 171 -8.16 -6.96 -18.02
C ARG A 171 -9.37 -6.45 -17.24
N GLY A 172 -9.67 -5.17 -17.30
CA GLY A 172 -10.77 -4.55 -16.56
C GLY A 172 -10.47 -4.38 -15.08
N VAL A 173 -9.24 -4.03 -14.75
CA VAL A 173 -8.76 -3.63 -13.42
C VAL A 173 -8.23 -2.20 -13.53
N ILE A 174 -8.63 -1.33 -12.62
CA ILE A 174 -8.12 0.04 -12.57
C ILE A 174 -6.71 0.03 -12.01
N ALA A 175 -5.73 0.52 -12.78
CA ALA A 175 -4.40 0.82 -12.28
C ALA A 175 -4.39 2.19 -11.60
N THR A 176 -3.62 2.32 -10.50
CA THR A 176 -3.49 3.56 -9.72
C THR A 176 -2.03 3.98 -9.69
N VAL A 177 -1.66 4.97 -10.51
CA VAL A 177 -0.29 5.48 -10.50
C VAL A 177 -0.02 6.30 -9.23
N LYS A 178 1.15 6.08 -8.58
CA LYS A 178 1.48 6.64 -7.28
C LYS A 178 2.97 6.94 -7.10
N HIS A 179 3.38 7.81 -6.18
CA HIS A 179 2.61 8.71 -5.30
C HIS A 179 2.77 10.14 -5.80
N PHE A 180 1.71 10.78 -6.20
CA PHE A 180 1.69 12.09 -6.87
C PHE A 180 1.73 13.25 -5.86
N ALA A 181 2.87 13.99 -5.68
CA ALA A 181 4.16 13.82 -6.32
C ALA A 181 5.31 14.07 -5.34
N ALA A 182 6.54 13.74 -5.80
CA ALA A 182 7.78 13.99 -5.07
C ALA A 182 7.86 13.35 -3.67
N ASN A 183 7.27 12.16 -3.50
CA ASN A 183 7.41 11.33 -2.31
C ASN A 183 8.64 10.41 -2.47
N ASP A 184 9.85 10.99 -2.37
CA ASP A 184 11.10 10.32 -2.72
C ASP A 184 11.83 9.72 -1.52
N GLN A 185 11.29 9.89 -0.31
CA GLN A 185 11.82 9.36 0.94
C GLN A 185 10.70 9.22 1.97
N GLU A 186 10.93 8.40 3.04
CA GLU A 186 9.89 8.03 4.00
C GLU A 186 10.13 8.59 5.41
N TYR A 187 11.28 9.26 5.64
CA TYR A 187 11.54 9.87 6.94
C TYR A 187 10.60 11.05 7.15
N ASP A 188 9.80 10.97 8.22
CA ASP A 188 8.78 11.97 8.57
C ASP A 188 7.83 12.34 7.41
N ARG A 189 7.45 11.34 6.63
CA ARG A 189 6.70 11.49 5.35
C ARG A 189 5.40 12.28 5.48
N TYR A 190 4.78 12.29 6.66
CA TYR A 190 3.54 13.03 6.92
C TYR A 190 3.76 14.55 7.14
N ARG A 191 5.01 15.00 7.28
CA ARG A 191 5.31 16.40 7.61
C ARG A 191 6.45 16.99 6.81
N VAL A 192 7.23 16.16 6.11
CA VAL A 192 8.32 16.64 5.27
C VAL A 192 7.78 17.37 4.06
N SER A 193 8.39 18.51 3.73
CA SER A 193 8.11 19.22 2.48
C SER A 193 9.22 18.93 1.47
N SER A 194 8.83 18.46 0.29
CA SER A 194 9.72 18.34 -0.86
C SER A 194 9.77 19.70 -1.56
N GLU A 195 10.89 20.42 -1.36
CA GLU A 195 11.10 21.73 -1.98
C GLU A 195 11.67 21.55 -3.39
N VAL A 196 10.87 21.77 -4.39
CA VAL A 196 11.18 21.47 -5.79
C VAL A 196 10.87 22.68 -6.68
N SER A 197 11.87 23.14 -7.46
CA SER A 197 11.62 24.17 -8.46
C SER A 197 10.66 23.66 -9.55
N GLU A 198 9.89 24.56 -10.16
CA GLU A 198 8.92 24.19 -11.21
C GLU A 198 9.60 23.45 -12.37
N ARG A 199 10.79 23.87 -12.78
CA ARG A 199 11.56 23.21 -13.83
C ARG A 199 11.88 21.76 -13.45
N ALA A 200 12.44 21.54 -12.25
CA ALA A 200 12.76 20.19 -11.79
C ALA A 200 11.50 19.34 -11.64
N LEU A 201 10.42 19.92 -11.11
CA LEU A 201 9.15 19.24 -11.00
C LEU A 201 8.66 18.72 -12.37
N ARG A 202 8.66 19.56 -13.38
CA ARG A 202 8.16 19.24 -14.73
C ARG A 202 9.10 18.35 -15.55
N GLU A 203 10.41 18.46 -15.36
CA GLU A 203 11.39 17.70 -16.15
C GLU A 203 11.77 16.35 -15.52
N ILE A 204 11.69 16.21 -14.20
CA ILE A 204 12.19 15.04 -13.47
C ILE A 204 11.06 14.28 -12.74
N TYR A 205 10.23 14.97 -11.95
CA TYR A 205 9.29 14.30 -11.05
C TYR A 205 7.94 13.96 -11.70
N LEU A 206 7.49 14.75 -12.65
CA LEU A 206 6.17 14.60 -13.26
C LEU A 206 6.12 13.79 -14.58
N PRO A 207 7.20 13.55 -15.34
CA PRO A 207 7.08 12.94 -16.68
C PRO A 207 6.43 11.55 -16.68
N ALA A 208 6.74 10.68 -15.72
CA ALA A 208 6.15 9.35 -15.64
C ALA A 208 4.64 9.40 -15.32
N PHE A 209 4.21 10.31 -14.45
CA PHE A 209 2.78 10.56 -14.19
C PHE A 209 2.06 11.12 -15.43
N LYS A 210 2.70 12.08 -16.12
CA LYS A 210 2.15 12.61 -17.36
C LYS A 210 2.00 11.54 -18.44
N ALA A 211 2.99 10.67 -18.58
CA ALA A 211 2.92 9.53 -19.50
C ALA A 211 1.81 8.55 -19.11
N ALA A 212 1.66 8.23 -17.82
CA ALA A 212 0.57 7.40 -17.32
C ALA A 212 -0.81 7.98 -17.65
N VAL A 213 -0.98 9.31 -17.52
CA VAL A 213 -2.24 9.98 -17.84
C VAL A 213 -2.47 10.06 -19.34
N GLN A 214 -1.52 10.63 -20.10
CA GLN A 214 -1.73 11.00 -21.49
C GLN A 214 -1.50 9.88 -22.49
N LYS A 215 -0.56 8.94 -22.20
CA LYS A 215 -0.23 7.83 -23.09
C LYS A 215 -0.89 6.50 -22.70
N ALA A 216 -1.04 6.24 -21.39
CA ALA A 216 -1.65 5.02 -20.90
C ALA A 216 -3.15 5.16 -20.60
N GLY A 217 -3.66 6.36 -20.39
CA GLY A 217 -5.06 6.58 -19.98
C GLY A 217 -5.36 5.98 -18.62
N VAL A 218 -4.43 6.15 -17.65
CA VAL A 218 -4.61 5.63 -16.29
C VAL A 218 -5.91 6.13 -15.68
N LYS A 219 -6.62 5.27 -14.95
CA LYS A 219 -7.95 5.57 -14.42
C LYS A 219 -7.95 6.08 -12.99
N ALA A 220 -6.86 5.88 -12.25
CA ALA A 220 -6.72 6.42 -10.90
C ALA A 220 -5.29 6.95 -10.66
N VAL A 221 -5.19 7.98 -9.84
CA VAL A 221 -3.94 8.58 -9.35
C VAL A 221 -4.03 8.65 -7.83
N MET A 222 -2.95 8.29 -7.13
CA MET A 222 -2.86 8.41 -5.68
C MET A 222 -1.84 9.50 -5.32
N THR A 223 -2.21 10.40 -4.40
CA THR A 223 -1.32 11.47 -3.93
C THR A 223 -0.18 10.95 -3.06
N GLY A 224 0.87 11.76 -2.90
CA GLY A 224 1.92 11.50 -1.92
C GLY A 224 1.49 11.89 -0.50
N TYR A 225 2.21 11.34 0.50
CA TYR A 225 2.04 11.70 1.92
C TYR A 225 2.55 13.10 2.25
N ASN A 226 3.61 13.53 1.54
CA ASN A 226 4.42 14.69 1.80
C ASN A 226 3.73 15.99 1.40
N LEU A 227 4.29 17.10 1.91
CA LEU A 227 4.05 18.41 1.34
C LEU A 227 4.92 18.57 0.07
N LEU A 228 4.41 19.29 -0.90
CA LEU A 228 5.17 19.80 -2.03
C LEU A 228 5.17 21.33 -1.97
N ASN A 229 6.36 21.92 -1.80
CA ASN A 229 6.53 23.37 -1.63
C ASN A 229 5.61 23.93 -0.55
N GLY A 230 5.59 23.30 0.63
CA GLY A 230 4.82 23.73 1.80
C GLY A 230 3.33 23.38 1.81
N VAL A 231 2.79 22.69 0.78
CA VAL A 231 1.36 22.32 0.71
C VAL A 231 1.21 20.81 0.54
N TYR A 232 0.38 20.18 1.36
CA TYR A 232 0.09 18.74 1.26
C TYR A 232 -0.41 18.35 -0.12
N CYS A 233 0.09 17.25 -0.68
CA CYS A 233 -0.26 16.81 -2.02
C CYS A 233 -1.77 16.63 -2.24
N THR A 234 -2.52 16.26 -1.19
CA THR A 234 -3.98 16.13 -1.19
C THR A 234 -4.73 17.47 -1.29
N GLU A 235 -4.06 18.57 -0.94
CA GLU A 235 -4.63 19.92 -0.92
C GLU A 235 -3.93 20.89 -1.89
N ASN A 236 -2.90 20.42 -2.59
CA ASN A 236 -2.08 21.26 -3.46
C ASN A 236 -2.82 21.54 -4.76
N LYS A 237 -3.53 22.65 -4.77
CA LYS A 237 -4.32 23.09 -5.94
C LYS A 237 -3.47 23.21 -7.21
N TYR A 238 -2.24 23.72 -7.09
CA TYR A 238 -1.34 23.85 -8.24
C TYR A 238 -1.02 22.48 -8.85
N LEU A 239 -0.64 21.50 -8.02
CA LEU A 239 -0.34 20.15 -8.45
C LEU A 239 -1.57 19.45 -9.06
N ILE A 240 -2.74 19.60 -8.43
CA ILE A 240 -3.99 19.00 -8.89
C ILE A 240 -4.48 19.66 -10.18
N ASP A 241 -4.28 20.97 -10.36
CA ASP A 241 -4.61 21.66 -11.61
C ASP A 241 -3.73 21.20 -12.78
N ILE A 242 -2.43 20.91 -12.56
CA ILE A 242 -1.58 20.27 -13.56
C ILE A 242 -2.20 18.92 -13.99
N LEU A 243 -2.58 18.08 -13.02
CA LEU A 243 -3.15 16.77 -13.31
C LEU A 243 -4.48 16.88 -14.06
N LYS A 244 -5.45 17.59 -13.48
CA LYS A 244 -6.85 17.59 -13.95
C LYS A 244 -7.09 18.53 -15.12
N LYS A 245 -6.47 19.74 -15.12
CA LYS A 245 -6.72 20.76 -16.14
C LYS A 245 -5.68 20.73 -17.26
N GLU A 246 -4.39 20.76 -16.91
CA GLU A 246 -3.34 20.83 -17.93
C GLU A 246 -3.22 19.50 -18.70
N TRP A 247 -3.19 18.35 -17.99
CA TRP A 247 -3.08 17.03 -18.63
C TRP A 247 -4.42 16.42 -19.03
N GLY A 248 -5.52 17.01 -18.59
CA GLY A 248 -6.87 16.55 -18.92
C GLY A 248 -7.27 15.24 -18.27
N PHE A 249 -6.74 14.92 -17.09
CA PHE A 249 -7.08 13.70 -16.36
C PHE A 249 -8.57 13.62 -16.03
N LYS A 250 -9.24 12.56 -16.49
CA LYS A 250 -10.67 12.32 -16.31
C LYS A 250 -11.00 11.33 -15.20
N GLY A 251 -10.02 10.50 -14.80
CA GLY A 251 -10.19 9.51 -13.75
C GLY A 251 -10.29 10.11 -12.35
N MET A 252 -10.18 9.28 -11.32
CA MET A 252 -10.28 9.69 -9.93
C MET A 252 -8.91 9.92 -9.28
N LEU A 253 -8.81 10.96 -8.46
CA LEU A 253 -7.67 11.26 -7.61
C LEU A 253 -7.98 10.83 -6.18
N MET A 254 -7.23 9.86 -5.65
CA MET A 254 -7.36 9.41 -4.26
C MET A 254 -6.20 9.88 -3.41
N SER A 255 -6.41 9.98 -2.09
CA SER A 255 -5.32 10.13 -1.13
C SER A 255 -4.56 8.81 -0.97
N ASP A 256 -3.31 8.87 -0.51
CA ASP A 256 -2.72 7.72 0.17
C ASP A 256 -3.38 7.55 1.56
N TRP A 257 -3.06 6.46 2.28
CA TRP A 257 -3.72 6.13 3.55
C TRP A 257 -3.44 7.17 4.64
N ALA A 258 -4.52 7.72 5.23
CA ALA A 258 -4.46 8.69 6.32
C ALA A 258 -3.63 9.95 6.02
N CYS A 259 -3.62 10.43 4.78
CA CYS A 259 -2.87 11.64 4.40
C CYS A 259 -3.74 12.80 3.90
N THR A 260 -5.02 12.82 4.24
CA THR A 260 -5.89 13.99 4.10
C THR A 260 -5.82 14.81 5.38
N TYR A 261 -5.77 16.14 5.27
CA TYR A 261 -5.51 17.02 6.40
C TYR A 261 -6.56 18.11 6.61
N SER A 262 -7.48 18.30 5.67
CA SER A 262 -8.64 19.18 5.81
C SER A 262 -9.79 18.74 4.90
N ALA A 263 -11.03 19.01 5.32
CA ALA A 263 -12.20 18.69 4.50
C ALA A 263 -12.41 19.74 3.39
N ASP A 264 -12.32 21.02 3.75
CA ASP A 264 -12.61 22.15 2.86
C ASP A 264 -11.58 22.29 1.73
N LYS A 265 -10.28 22.34 2.06
CA LYS A 265 -9.22 22.49 1.05
C LYS A 265 -9.12 21.28 0.16
N ALA A 266 -9.08 20.07 0.74
CA ALA A 266 -9.01 18.85 -0.05
C ALA A 266 -10.22 18.73 -1.02
N ALA A 267 -11.44 19.03 -0.53
CA ALA A 267 -12.62 19.01 -1.38
C ALA A 267 -12.56 20.06 -2.50
N ASN A 268 -12.30 21.32 -2.18
CA ASN A 268 -12.34 22.42 -3.13
C ASN A 268 -11.14 22.43 -4.09
N HIS A 269 -10.00 21.85 -3.69
CA HIS A 269 -8.81 21.77 -4.53
C HIS A 269 -8.79 20.53 -5.42
N GLY A 270 -9.71 19.58 -5.22
CA GLY A 270 -9.97 18.54 -6.20
C GLY A 270 -9.52 17.13 -5.84
N LEU A 271 -9.25 16.82 -4.57
CA LEU A 271 -9.18 15.42 -4.12
C LEU A 271 -10.57 14.79 -4.31
N ASP A 272 -10.66 13.59 -4.89
CA ASP A 272 -11.94 12.94 -5.14
C ASP A 272 -12.30 11.91 -4.06
N LEU A 273 -11.31 11.20 -3.51
CA LEU A 273 -11.50 10.11 -2.57
C LEU A 273 -10.46 10.17 -1.46
N GLU A 274 -10.90 10.15 -0.21
CA GLU A 274 -10.05 9.94 0.97
C GLU A 274 -9.92 8.45 1.27
N MET A 275 -8.70 7.94 1.51
CA MET A 275 -8.46 6.55 1.86
C MET A 275 -7.83 6.38 3.24
N GLY A 276 -8.20 5.31 3.91
CA GLY A 276 -7.59 4.75 5.11
C GLY A 276 -8.10 5.29 6.44
N SER A 277 -8.31 6.59 6.62
CA SER A 277 -8.67 7.13 7.93
C SER A 277 -10.16 7.48 8.08
N ASN A 278 -10.81 7.91 7.01
CA ASN A 278 -12.17 8.45 7.04
C ASN A 278 -12.34 9.58 8.05
N ASP A 279 -11.35 10.49 8.10
CA ASP A 279 -11.32 11.57 9.10
C ASP A 279 -11.92 12.87 8.56
N TRP A 280 -11.88 13.08 7.24
CA TRP A 280 -12.17 14.39 6.65
C TRP A 280 -13.36 14.38 5.68
N PHE A 281 -13.47 13.40 4.79
CA PHE A 281 -14.59 13.29 3.86
C PHE A 281 -15.75 12.51 4.48
N VAL A 282 -16.18 12.95 5.66
CA VAL A 282 -17.28 12.35 6.43
C VAL A 282 -18.42 13.35 6.60
N ARG A 283 -19.61 12.83 6.86
CA ARG A 283 -20.84 13.65 6.99
C ARG A 283 -20.70 14.75 8.02
N GLU A 284 -20.09 14.44 9.17
CA GLU A 284 -19.91 15.35 10.30
C GLU A 284 -19.07 16.58 9.95
N LYS A 285 -18.21 16.48 8.94
CA LYS A 285 -17.36 17.59 8.50
C LYS A 285 -17.84 18.24 7.21
N LEU A 286 -18.31 17.47 6.24
CA LEU A 286 -18.71 18.02 4.94
C LEU A 286 -20.11 18.65 4.95
N LEU A 287 -21.10 18.09 5.69
CA LEU A 287 -22.44 18.69 5.74
C LEU A 287 -22.43 20.14 6.28
N PRO A 288 -21.78 20.45 7.42
CA PRO A 288 -21.70 21.83 7.88
C PRO A 288 -20.99 22.77 6.90
N LEU A 289 -19.97 22.30 6.18
CA LEU A 289 -19.27 23.11 5.17
C LEU A 289 -20.15 23.38 3.94
N ILE A 290 -21.02 22.44 3.60
CA ILE A 290 -21.99 22.60 2.50
C ILE A 290 -23.10 23.58 2.93
N GLU A 291 -23.65 23.45 4.14
CA GLU A 291 -24.64 24.36 4.70
C GLU A 291 -24.12 25.82 4.76
N GLN A 292 -22.83 26.00 5.07
CA GLN A 292 -22.17 27.30 5.11
C GLN A 292 -21.77 27.83 3.71
N GLY A 293 -21.93 27.03 2.67
CA GLY A 293 -21.51 27.38 1.30
C GLY A 293 -19.99 27.41 1.08
N VAL A 294 -19.19 26.86 2.01
CA VAL A 294 -17.73 26.72 1.88
C VAL A 294 -17.37 25.63 0.86
N VAL A 295 -18.09 24.52 0.88
CA VAL A 295 -18.07 23.46 -0.14
C VAL A 295 -19.43 23.44 -0.82
N THR A 296 -19.48 23.30 -2.13
CA THR A 296 -20.77 23.23 -2.84
C THR A 296 -21.20 21.77 -3.04
N GLU A 297 -22.52 21.51 -3.14
CA GLU A 297 -23.01 20.20 -3.52
C GLU A 297 -22.47 19.78 -4.90
N GLU A 298 -22.26 20.73 -5.80
CA GLU A 298 -21.66 20.45 -7.11
C GLU A 298 -20.20 19.99 -7.01
N THR A 299 -19.44 20.49 -6.03
CA THR A 299 -18.10 19.97 -5.71
C THR A 299 -18.17 18.49 -5.30
N ILE A 300 -19.19 18.09 -4.55
CA ILE A 300 -19.42 16.67 -4.18
C ILE A 300 -19.84 15.86 -5.39
N ASN A 301 -20.78 16.37 -6.19
CA ASN A 301 -21.26 15.72 -7.40
C ASN A 301 -20.13 15.42 -8.40
N GLU A 302 -19.20 16.37 -8.59
CA GLU A 302 -18.05 16.20 -9.49
C GLU A 302 -17.15 15.04 -9.05
N LYS A 303 -16.93 14.84 -7.74
CA LYS A 303 -16.17 13.71 -7.21
C LYS A 303 -16.89 12.39 -7.48
N VAL A 304 -18.18 12.34 -7.24
CA VAL A 304 -19.02 11.17 -7.53
C VAL A 304 -18.98 10.83 -9.02
N ARG A 305 -19.05 11.83 -9.91
CA ARG A 305 -18.90 11.63 -11.37
C ARG A 305 -17.57 10.99 -11.71
N ARG A 306 -16.48 11.44 -11.11
CA ARG A 306 -15.14 10.89 -11.36
C ARG A 306 -15.01 9.45 -10.85
N ILE A 307 -15.45 9.19 -9.65
CA ILE A 307 -15.37 7.85 -9.03
C ILE A 307 -16.23 6.86 -9.83
N TYR A 308 -17.54 7.11 -9.93
CA TYR A 308 -18.44 6.19 -10.60
C TYR A 308 -18.31 6.20 -12.12
N GLY A 309 -17.95 7.34 -12.72
CA GLY A 309 -17.66 7.41 -14.15
C GLY A 309 -16.50 6.48 -14.51
N THR A 310 -15.43 6.50 -13.73
CA THR A 310 -14.30 5.58 -13.87
C THR A 310 -14.73 4.12 -13.69
N CYS A 311 -15.56 3.82 -12.69
CA CYS A 311 -16.06 2.47 -12.44
C CYS A 311 -16.98 1.95 -13.57
N ILE A 312 -17.86 2.80 -14.10
CA ILE A 312 -18.75 2.48 -15.22
C ILE A 312 -17.93 2.25 -16.50
N GLU A 313 -16.99 3.15 -16.81
CA GLU A 313 -16.11 3.04 -17.97
C GLU A 313 -15.30 1.72 -17.95
N MET A 314 -14.91 1.25 -16.76
CA MET A 314 -14.21 -0.02 -16.57
C MET A 314 -15.14 -1.24 -16.52
N GLY A 315 -16.44 -1.07 -16.71
CA GLY A 315 -17.44 -2.13 -16.82
C GLY A 315 -17.80 -2.80 -15.48
N PHE A 316 -17.58 -2.14 -14.34
CA PHE A 316 -17.88 -2.73 -13.02
C PHE A 316 -19.38 -2.88 -12.75
N PHE A 317 -20.21 -2.13 -13.47
CA PHE A 317 -21.67 -2.23 -13.42
C PHE A 317 -22.23 -3.23 -14.44
N ASP A 318 -21.41 -3.69 -15.40
CA ASP A 318 -21.86 -4.42 -16.59
C ASP A 318 -21.50 -5.91 -16.54
N ARG A 319 -20.53 -6.29 -15.71
CA ARG A 319 -20.05 -7.67 -15.58
C ARG A 319 -19.56 -7.97 -14.16
N PRO A 320 -19.55 -9.25 -13.76
CA PRO A 320 -18.88 -9.66 -12.52
C PRO A 320 -17.38 -9.35 -12.58
N GLN A 321 -16.82 -8.81 -11.49
CA GLN A 321 -15.39 -8.59 -11.39
C GLN A 321 -14.62 -9.88 -11.12
N LEU A 322 -15.21 -10.81 -10.38
CA LEU A 322 -14.65 -12.15 -10.20
C LEU A 322 -14.75 -12.93 -11.51
N ASP A 323 -13.62 -13.36 -12.04
CA ASP A 323 -13.53 -14.24 -13.19
C ASP A 323 -13.06 -15.63 -12.73
N THR A 324 -14.00 -16.54 -12.58
CA THR A 324 -13.74 -17.92 -12.11
C THR A 324 -13.02 -18.80 -13.15
N THR A 325 -12.86 -18.34 -14.39
CA THR A 325 -12.10 -19.03 -15.42
C THR A 325 -10.59 -18.86 -15.25
N ILE A 326 -10.19 -17.83 -14.48
CA ILE A 326 -8.78 -17.55 -14.17
C ILE A 326 -8.42 -18.28 -12.87
N PRO A 327 -7.45 -19.21 -12.88
CA PRO A 327 -7.06 -19.89 -11.66
C PRO A 327 -6.38 -18.95 -10.67
N VAL A 328 -6.71 -19.08 -9.39
CA VAL A 328 -6.10 -18.27 -8.30
C VAL A 328 -4.58 -18.49 -8.21
N TYR A 329 -4.12 -19.74 -8.39
CA TYR A 329 -2.73 -20.06 -8.69
C TYR A 329 -2.55 -20.03 -10.21
N ASN A 330 -1.89 -18.99 -10.72
CA ASN A 330 -1.73 -18.76 -12.15
C ASN A 330 -0.32 -19.16 -12.64
N PRO A 331 -0.17 -20.33 -13.32
CA PRO A 331 1.13 -20.76 -13.84
C PRO A 331 1.75 -19.78 -14.85
N LYS A 332 0.90 -19.04 -15.60
CA LYS A 332 1.36 -18.00 -16.53
C LYS A 332 2.03 -16.85 -15.78
N ALA A 333 1.44 -16.40 -14.66
CA ALA A 333 2.01 -15.36 -13.84
C ALA A 333 3.35 -15.79 -13.22
N ASN A 334 3.45 -17.02 -12.71
CA ASN A 334 4.72 -17.56 -12.21
C ASN A 334 5.83 -17.60 -13.26
N ARG A 335 5.51 -18.06 -14.48
CA ARG A 335 6.47 -18.04 -15.59
C ARG A 335 6.88 -16.61 -15.92
N MET A 336 5.93 -15.67 -15.94
CA MET A 336 6.21 -14.28 -16.22
C MET A 336 7.09 -13.62 -15.15
N ALA A 337 6.91 -13.96 -13.87
CA ALA A 337 7.77 -13.49 -12.79
C ALA A 337 9.22 -13.99 -12.98
N TYR A 338 9.39 -15.26 -13.41
CA TYR A 338 10.70 -15.82 -13.74
C TYR A 338 11.35 -15.10 -14.92
N GLU A 339 10.62 -14.88 -16.03
CA GLU A 339 11.14 -14.16 -17.19
C GLU A 339 11.52 -12.72 -16.85
N ALA A 340 10.69 -12.03 -16.06
CA ALA A 340 10.99 -10.68 -15.59
C ALA A 340 12.24 -10.63 -14.70
N ALA A 341 12.45 -11.63 -13.84
CA ALA A 341 13.67 -11.74 -13.04
C ALA A 341 14.91 -11.93 -13.92
N LYS A 342 14.83 -12.79 -14.94
CA LYS A 342 15.95 -13.01 -15.87
C LYS A 342 16.32 -11.78 -16.66
N GLU A 343 15.33 -11.10 -17.24
CA GLU A 343 15.58 -9.92 -18.08
C GLU A 343 16.01 -8.69 -17.25
N GLY A 344 15.67 -8.65 -15.96
CA GLY A 344 16.09 -7.60 -15.05
C GLY A 344 17.53 -7.72 -14.52
N MET A 345 18.23 -8.85 -14.78
CA MET A 345 19.62 -9.07 -14.36
C MET A 345 20.58 -8.44 -15.36
N ILE A 346 21.42 -7.52 -14.91
CA ILE A 346 22.40 -6.82 -15.74
C ILE A 346 23.81 -7.33 -15.43
N LEU A 347 24.49 -7.88 -16.45
CA LEU A 347 25.88 -8.31 -16.35
C LEU A 347 26.80 -7.09 -16.51
N LEU A 348 27.30 -6.57 -15.41
CA LEU A 348 28.13 -5.35 -15.39
C LEU A 348 29.59 -5.64 -15.78
N LYS A 349 30.08 -6.86 -15.50
CA LYS A 349 31.49 -7.22 -15.72
C LYS A 349 31.60 -8.72 -15.93
N ASN A 350 32.38 -9.14 -16.94
CA ASN A 350 32.68 -10.56 -17.22
C ASN A 350 34.07 -10.69 -17.86
N GLU A 351 35.10 -10.34 -17.06
CA GLU A 351 36.48 -10.48 -17.50
C GLU A 351 36.83 -11.97 -17.66
N ASP A 352 37.69 -12.25 -18.64
CA ASP A 352 38.17 -13.60 -18.98
C ASP A 352 37.04 -14.62 -19.27
N ASN A 353 35.81 -14.16 -19.56
CA ASN A 353 34.65 -15.00 -19.78
C ASN A 353 34.39 -15.98 -18.61
N LEU A 354 34.54 -15.51 -17.35
CA LEU A 354 34.31 -16.28 -16.15
C LEU A 354 32.88 -16.86 -16.10
N LEU A 355 31.90 -16.09 -16.55
CA LEU A 355 30.50 -16.52 -16.66
C LEU A 355 30.14 -16.89 -18.11
N PRO A 356 29.31 -17.92 -18.35
CA PRO A 356 28.75 -18.83 -17.34
C PRO A 356 29.81 -19.75 -16.73
N LEU A 357 29.65 -20.09 -15.46
CA LEU A 357 30.56 -21.00 -14.77
C LEU A 357 30.60 -22.36 -15.45
N LYS A 358 31.80 -22.88 -15.70
CA LYS A 358 32.02 -24.18 -16.38
C LYS A 358 32.80 -25.11 -15.46
N ARG A 359 32.35 -26.37 -15.34
CA ARG A 359 33.03 -27.45 -14.56
C ARG A 359 33.39 -27.03 -13.12
N VAL A 360 32.45 -26.45 -12.41
CA VAL A 360 32.64 -26.01 -11.04
C VAL A 360 32.39 -27.18 -10.09
N THR A 361 33.38 -27.44 -9.22
CA THR A 361 33.30 -28.49 -8.20
C THR A 361 33.05 -27.91 -6.80
N LYS A 362 33.31 -26.61 -6.58
CA LYS A 362 33.16 -25.94 -5.30
C LYS A 362 32.65 -24.51 -5.51
N ILE A 363 31.60 -24.13 -4.78
CA ILE A 363 31.00 -22.79 -4.84
C ILE A 363 30.83 -22.27 -3.41
N ALA A 364 31.35 -21.09 -3.14
CA ALA A 364 31.07 -20.35 -1.92
C ALA A 364 30.01 -19.29 -2.19
N VAL A 365 28.85 -19.39 -1.54
CA VAL A 365 27.75 -18.43 -1.57
C VAL A 365 27.81 -17.59 -0.30
N ILE A 366 28.09 -16.29 -0.44
CA ILE A 366 28.31 -15.42 0.72
C ILE A 366 27.35 -14.23 0.67
N GLY A 367 26.64 -13.97 1.75
CA GLY A 367 25.75 -12.83 1.90
C GLY A 367 24.41 -13.20 2.52
N PRO A 368 23.80 -12.28 3.29
CA PRO A 368 22.55 -12.55 4.03
C PRO A 368 21.35 -12.72 3.11
N ASN A 369 21.41 -12.20 1.88
CA ASN A 369 20.30 -12.25 0.93
C ASN A 369 20.34 -13.47 -0.01
N ALA A 370 21.33 -14.32 0.12
CA ALA A 370 21.46 -15.48 -0.73
C ALA A 370 20.59 -16.67 -0.27
N CYS A 371 20.22 -16.71 1.02
CA CYS A 371 19.42 -17.78 1.59
C CYS A 371 18.19 -17.21 2.32
N TYR A 372 17.04 -17.85 2.12
CA TYR A 372 15.83 -17.53 2.88
C TYR A 372 15.68 -18.47 4.08
N ASN A 373 15.77 -17.92 5.26
CA ASN A 373 15.14 -18.56 6.41
C ASN A 373 13.67 -18.13 6.41
N LEU A 374 12.80 -18.98 5.94
CA LEU A 374 11.35 -18.80 6.04
C LEU A 374 10.95 -18.88 7.51
N VAL A 375 11.12 -17.80 8.26
CA VAL A 375 10.55 -17.70 9.58
C VAL A 375 9.10 -17.28 9.39
N THR A 376 8.19 -18.21 9.57
CA THR A 376 6.78 -17.89 9.74
C THR A 376 6.61 -17.21 11.10
N ASP A 377 6.13 -15.98 11.13
CA ASP A 377 5.68 -15.38 12.37
C ASP A 377 4.41 -16.09 12.89
N ARG A 378 3.97 -15.72 14.12
CA ARG A 378 2.79 -16.33 14.76
C ARG A 378 1.48 -16.19 13.97
N GLN A 379 1.48 -15.39 12.90
CA GLN A 379 0.34 -15.13 12.01
C GLN A 379 0.49 -15.84 10.65
N ASN A 380 1.41 -16.80 10.52
CA ASN A 380 1.77 -17.46 9.26
C ASN A 380 2.28 -16.48 8.17
N ASN A 381 2.75 -15.32 8.56
CA ASN A 381 3.41 -14.40 7.65
C ASN A 381 4.82 -14.89 7.37
N VAL A 382 5.16 -15.01 6.11
CA VAL A 382 6.53 -15.34 5.69
C VAL A 382 7.39 -14.08 5.82
N ASN A 383 8.11 -13.96 6.92
CA ASN A 383 9.05 -12.87 7.17
C ASN A 383 10.40 -13.16 6.51
N GLY A 384 10.43 -13.14 5.18
CA GLY A 384 11.69 -13.20 4.42
C GLY A 384 12.02 -11.83 3.86
N ILE A 385 13.15 -11.26 4.26
CA ILE A 385 13.61 -9.94 3.79
C ILE A 385 13.98 -9.96 2.29
N THR A 386 14.10 -11.14 1.72
CA THR A 386 14.81 -11.35 0.45
C THR A 386 13.92 -11.60 -0.77
N TYR A 387 12.60 -11.77 -0.62
CA TYR A 387 11.71 -11.98 -1.76
C TYR A 387 10.71 -10.83 -1.99
N GLY A 388 10.67 -9.83 -1.15
CA GLY A 388 9.78 -8.69 -1.28
C GLY A 388 10.06 -7.62 -0.23
N GLY A 389 9.46 -6.46 -0.42
CA GLY A 389 9.45 -5.38 0.55
C GLY A 389 8.46 -5.64 1.69
N GLY A 390 8.39 -4.68 2.62
CA GLY A 390 7.33 -4.61 3.63
C GLY A 390 6.15 -3.76 3.16
N GLY A 391 5.20 -3.51 4.06
CA GLY A 391 4.08 -2.61 3.80
C GLY A 391 3.23 -3.02 2.62
N SER A 392 2.91 -2.07 1.75
CA SER A 392 2.10 -2.25 0.54
C SER A 392 2.66 -3.28 -0.45
N SER A 393 3.94 -3.64 -0.35
CA SER A 393 4.60 -4.59 -1.25
C SER A 393 4.75 -5.99 -0.67
N LYS A 394 4.23 -6.25 0.55
CA LYS A 394 4.36 -7.54 1.21
C LYS A 394 3.41 -8.57 0.60
N VAL A 395 3.87 -9.25 -0.43
CA VAL A 395 3.16 -10.38 -1.06
C VAL A 395 3.27 -11.61 -0.18
N HIS A 396 2.24 -12.45 -0.14
CA HIS A 396 2.27 -13.81 0.40
C HIS A 396 2.48 -14.79 -0.77
N PRO A 397 3.72 -15.18 -1.09
CA PRO A 397 3.98 -15.95 -2.29
C PRO A 397 3.55 -17.40 -2.15
N TRP A 398 3.26 -18.03 -3.30
CA TRP A 398 3.01 -19.47 -3.36
C TRP A 398 4.26 -20.28 -3.07
N HIS A 399 5.38 -19.83 -3.61
CA HIS A 399 6.71 -20.40 -3.40
C HIS A 399 7.77 -19.33 -3.67
N VAL A 400 8.94 -19.57 -3.14
CA VAL A 400 10.11 -18.70 -3.28
C VAL A 400 11.32 -19.58 -3.52
N THR A 401 12.18 -19.19 -4.46
CA THR A 401 13.47 -19.83 -4.71
C THR A 401 14.58 -18.85 -4.34
N SER A 402 15.44 -19.22 -3.40
CA SER A 402 16.60 -18.41 -3.03
C SER A 402 17.74 -18.55 -4.05
N VAL A 403 18.68 -17.60 -4.04
CA VAL A 403 19.89 -17.69 -4.86
C VAL A 403 20.66 -18.98 -4.54
N LEU A 404 20.80 -19.32 -3.25
CA LEU A 404 21.43 -20.56 -2.81
C LEU A 404 20.75 -21.79 -3.40
N GLN A 405 19.42 -21.91 -3.26
CA GLN A 405 18.65 -23.02 -3.83
C GLN A 405 18.77 -23.10 -5.35
N GLY A 406 18.79 -21.95 -6.04
CA GLY A 406 19.00 -21.91 -7.49
C GLY A 406 20.38 -22.42 -7.90
N ILE A 407 21.43 -22.06 -7.16
CA ILE A 407 22.80 -22.53 -7.40
C ILE A 407 22.91 -24.03 -7.11
N GLU A 408 22.39 -24.51 -6.01
CA GLU A 408 22.38 -25.95 -5.67
C GLU A 408 21.65 -26.78 -6.73
N ALA A 409 20.55 -26.28 -7.26
CA ALA A 409 19.79 -26.95 -8.33
C ALA A 409 20.54 -26.98 -9.67
N GLU A 410 21.26 -25.92 -10.02
CA GLU A 410 22.01 -25.82 -11.29
C GLU A 410 23.33 -26.61 -11.25
N TYR A 411 23.95 -26.74 -10.06
CA TYR A 411 25.23 -27.43 -9.87
C TYR A 411 25.10 -28.57 -8.87
N PRO A 412 24.32 -29.64 -9.13
CA PRO A 412 24.03 -30.69 -8.17
C PRO A 412 25.26 -31.51 -7.74
N ASP A 413 26.31 -31.54 -8.58
CA ASP A 413 27.56 -32.24 -8.28
C ASP A 413 28.63 -31.35 -7.61
N ALA A 414 28.36 -30.08 -7.39
CA ALA A 414 29.28 -29.17 -6.74
C ALA A 414 29.09 -29.16 -5.21
N GLU A 415 30.19 -29.03 -4.50
CA GLU A 415 30.16 -28.75 -3.07
C GLU A 415 29.85 -27.26 -2.87
N VAL A 416 28.62 -26.97 -2.39
CA VAL A 416 28.14 -25.59 -2.19
C VAL A 416 28.21 -25.24 -0.70
N TRP A 417 28.93 -24.17 -0.35
CA TRP A 417 29.00 -23.64 0.99
C TRP A 417 28.26 -22.32 1.09
N TYR A 418 27.49 -22.16 2.15
CA TYR A 418 26.83 -20.91 2.44
C TYR A 418 27.36 -20.25 3.72
N ALA A 419 27.64 -18.96 3.65
CA ALA A 419 27.95 -18.13 4.80
C ALA A 419 27.15 -16.82 4.74
N GLU A 420 26.46 -16.48 5.82
CA GLU A 420 25.73 -15.20 5.90
C GLU A 420 26.70 -13.99 5.80
N GLY A 421 27.94 -14.17 6.27
CA GLY A 421 28.92 -13.08 6.35
C GLY A 421 28.53 -12.04 7.40
N ILE A 422 28.25 -10.81 6.97
CA ILE A 422 27.75 -9.77 7.86
C ILE A 422 26.25 -10.03 8.10
N SER A 423 25.87 -10.24 9.37
CA SER A 423 24.45 -10.40 9.72
C SER A 423 23.67 -9.15 9.34
N ASN A 424 22.46 -9.37 8.80
CA ASN A 424 21.57 -8.26 8.47
C ASN A 424 21.27 -7.45 9.75
N ALA A 425 21.67 -6.19 9.77
CA ALA A 425 21.47 -5.29 10.92
C ALA A 425 19.99 -5.06 11.27
N TYR A 426 19.08 -5.40 10.34
CA TYR A 426 17.62 -5.31 10.54
C TYR A 426 17.00 -6.58 11.16
N LYS A 427 17.76 -7.65 11.37
CA LYS A 427 17.34 -8.75 12.25
C LYS A 427 17.95 -8.46 13.61
N PRO A 428 17.19 -7.93 14.58
CA PRO A 428 17.64 -7.99 15.95
C PRO A 428 17.89 -9.47 16.22
N ARG A 429 19.14 -9.87 16.37
CA ARG A 429 19.44 -11.20 16.91
C ARG A 429 18.85 -11.17 18.31
N LEU A 430 17.85 -11.98 18.55
CA LEU A 430 17.46 -12.32 19.91
C LEU A 430 18.76 -12.75 20.61
N PHE A 431 19.29 -11.90 21.43
CA PHE A 431 20.33 -12.30 22.35
C PHE A 431 19.70 -13.38 23.23
N ARG A 432 19.92 -14.63 22.85
CA ARG A 432 19.53 -15.74 23.71
C ARG A 432 20.29 -15.54 24.99
N SER A 433 19.59 -15.30 26.07
CA SER A 433 20.13 -15.10 27.43
C SER A 433 20.85 -16.31 27.97
N ALA A 434 21.04 -17.36 27.17
CA ALA A 434 21.80 -18.56 27.57
C ALA A 434 23.24 -18.26 28.04
N LYS A 435 23.74 -17.03 27.82
CA LYS A 435 25.08 -16.58 28.25
C LYS A 435 25.06 -15.44 29.27
N PHE A 436 23.90 -15.00 29.71
CA PHE A 436 23.77 -13.92 30.69
C PHE A 436 23.23 -14.50 31.99
N TYR A 437 23.80 -14.10 33.07
CA TYR A 437 23.39 -14.47 34.42
C TYR A 437 23.26 -13.20 35.26
N THR A 438 22.27 -13.16 36.11
CA THR A 438 22.14 -12.10 37.11
C THR A 438 23.19 -12.31 38.24
N GLU A 439 23.44 -11.29 39.04
CA GLU A 439 24.37 -11.33 40.16
C GLU A 439 24.10 -12.50 41.14
N ASP A 440 22.83 -12.91 41.26
CA ASP A 440 22.38 -14.03 42.06
C ASP A 440 22.35 -15.37 41.30
N GLY A 441 23.00 -15.41 40.12
CA GLY A 441 23.21 -16.66 39.36
C GLY A 441 22.00 -17.14 38.55
N LYS A 442 20.92 -16.37 38.43
CA LYS A 442 19.77 -16.72 37.62
C LYS A 442 20.02 -16.40 36.15
N GLN A 443 19.64 -17.30 35.28
CA GLN A 443 19.79 -17.09 33.83
C GLN A 443 18.89 -15.98 33.33
N GLY A 444 19.47 -14.95 32.69
CA GLY A 444 18.78 -13.78 32.13
C GLY A 444 19.44 -12.46 32.54
N LEU A 445 18.82 -11.38 32.14
CA LEU A 445 19.20 -10.02 32.51
C LEU A 445 18.19 -9.47 33.52
N ARG A 446 18.66 -8.84 34.58
CA ARG A 446 17.80 -8.14 35.52
C ARG A 446 17.32 -6.85 34.86
N ALA A 447 16.03 -6.74 34.60
CA ALA A 447 15.41 -5.57 34.02
C ALA A 447 14.76 -4.71 35.10
N LYS A 448 15.12 -3.45 35.17
CA LYS A 448 14.52 -2.44 36.04
C LYS A 448 13.70 -1.47 35.21
N TYR A 449 12.44 -1.29 35.57
CA TYR A 449 11.49 -0.43 34.87
C TYR A 449 11.22 0.81 35.70
N TYR A 450 11.38 1.96 35.08
CA TYR A 450 11.17 3.26 35.74
C TYR A 450 10.03 3.98 35.03
N LYS A 451 9.10 4.55 35.78
CA LYS A 451 8.07 5.42 35.22
C LYS A 451 8.68 6.79 34.94
N MET A 452 8.63 7.24 33.72
CA MET A 452 9.08 8.58 33.34
C MET A 452 8.04 9.62 33.81
N GLY A 453 8.48 10.60 34.59
CA GLY A 453 7.59 11.69 35.04
C GLY A 453 7.39 12.72 33.93
N GLN A 454 6.19 13.30 33.83
CA GLN A 454 5.98 14.49 33.01
C GLN A 454 6.91 15.61 33.49
N GLY A 455 7.96 15.93 32.74
CA GLY A 455 8.85 17.04 33.03
C GLY A 455 10.35 16.78 33.02
N ASP A 456 10.81 15.54 32.83
CA ASP A 456 12.21 15.23 32.68
C ASP A 456 12.68 15.58 31.25
N GLY A 457 13.53 16.59 31.13
CA GLY A 457 14.00 17.17 29.85
C GLY A 457 14.88 16.28 28.98
N SER A 458 15.01 14.98 29.27
CA SER A 458 15.86 14.05 28.53
C SER A 458 15.18 13.39 27.29
N ALA A 459 13.86 13.58 27.11
CA ALA A 459 13.10 13.07 25.97
C ALA A 459 12.77 14.17 24.95
N LEU A 460 13.78 14.69 24.27
CA LEU A 460 13.58 15.75 23.26
C LEU A 460 12.87 15.30 21.96
N PRO A 461 12.98 14.07 21.45
CA PRO A 461 12.23 13.66 20.26
C PRO A 461 10.73 13.53 20.50
N ASP A 462 10.30 12.99 21.65
CA ASP A 462 8.89 12.65 21.89
C ASP A 462 8.02 13.87 22.22
N LYS A 463 8.55 14.89 22.92
CA LYS A 463 7.82 16.14 23.15
C LYS A 463 7.53 16.89 21.85
N LEU A 464 8.43 16.85 20.89
CA LEU A 464 8.21 17.47 19.57
C LEU A 464 7.12 16.71 18.79
N MET A 465 7.10 15.38 18.91
CA MET A 465 6.09 14.52 18.31
C MET A 465 4.70 14.75 18.89
N GLN A 466 4.58 14.80 20.21
CA GLN A 466 3.30 15.07 20.89
C GLN A 466 2.79 16.50 20.67
N GLN A 467 3.66 17.51 20.65
CA GLN A 467 3.25 18.88 20.32
C GLN A 467 2.78 19.01 18.88
N GLN A 468 3.40 18.28 17.94
CA GLN A 468 3.02 18.29 16.53
C GLN A 468 1.77 17.44 16.25
N ALA A 469 1.59 16.33 16.95
CA ALA A 469 0.34 15.54 16.92
C ALA A 469 -0.84 16.35 17.47
N LYS A 470 -0.62 17.10 18.56
CA LYS A 470 -1.63 17.98 19.15
C LYS A 470 -1.94 19.20 18.28
N ALA A 471 -0.94 19.74 17.59
CA ALA A 471 -1.12 20.83 16.61
C ALA A 471 -1.82 20.35 15.33
N ALA A 472 -1.72 19.06 14.99
CA ALA A 472 -2.40 18.42 13.87
C ALA A 472 -3.79 17.87 14.21
N GLY A 473 -4.27 18.04 15.46
CA GLY A 473 -5.60 17.61 15.89
C GLY A 473 -5.79 16.09 15.97
N ARG A 474 -4.70 15.30 16.08
CA ARG A 474 -4.76 13.84 16.22
C ARG A 474 -4.87 13.43 17.68
N THR A 475 -5.83 12.59 18.01
CA THR A 475 -5.89 11.82 19.25
C THR A 475 -4.98 10.59 19.15
N GLU A 476 -4.45 10.15 20.28
CA GLU A 476 -3.29 9.26 20.48
C GLU A 476 -3.43 7.79 20.02
N ASP A 477 -4.39 7.41 19.17
CA ASP A 477 -4.73 6.00 18.91
C ASP A 477 -4.17 5.38 17.60
N SER A 478 -3.19 5.99 16.94
CA SER A 478 -2.62 5.40 15.72
C SER A 478 -1.10 5.50 15.68
N ASP A 479 -0.42 4.73 16.53
CA ASP A 479 1.03 4.64 16.51
C ASP A 479 1.53 3.29 15.99
N ASN A 480 2.08 3.31 14.77
CA ASN A 480 2.97 2.27 14.30
C ASN A 480 4.40 2.69 14.65
N GLY A 481 4.89 2.17 15.77
CA GLY A 481 6.16 2.52 16.33
C GLY A 481 7.36 2.27 15.39
N VAL A 482 8.15 3.30 15.17
CA VAL A 482 9.53 3.20 14.70
C VAL A 482 10.45 3.57 15.86
N SER A 483 11.12 2.57 16.37
CA SER A 483 12.12 2.64 17.42
C SER A 483 13.30 3.52 17.02
N ALA A 484 13.63 4.49 17.85
CA ALA A 484 14.77 5.38 17.71
C ALA A 484 16.09 4.67 17.94
N VAL A 485 17.09 5.00 17.13
CA VAL A 485 18.49 4.61 17.31
C VAL A 485 19.05 5.31 18.54
N SER A 486 19.52 4.55 19.52
CA SER A 486 20.20 5.08 20.68
C SER A 486 21.57 5.62 20.34
N SER A 487 21.77 6.93 20.48
CA SER A 487 23.08 7.49 20.73
C SER A 487 23.38 7.38 22.23
N SER A 488 24.53 6.78 22.56
CA SER A 488 25.02 6.68 23.93
C SER A 488 25.24 8.07 24.53
N VAL A 489 24.31 8.53 25.32
CA VAL A 489 24.53 9.62 26.27
C VAL A 489 24.49 8.99 27.66
N SER A 490 25.62 9.04 28.35
CA SER A 490 25.67 8.66 29.77
C SER A 490 24.81 9.66 30.56
N ALA A 491 23.56 9.30 30.82
CA ALA A 491 22.73 10.03 31.74
C ALA A 491 23.06 9.55 33.16
N LYS A 492 23.35 10.50 34.04
CA LYS A 492 23.47 10.26 35.47
C LYS A 492 22.21 9.57 35.98
N SER A 493 22.39 8.47 36.74
CA SER A 493 21.34 7.75 37.45
C SER A 493 20.42 8.73 38.16
N SER A 494 19.13 8.70 37.81
CA SER A 494 18.11 9.38 38.60
C SER A 494 17.83 8.53 39.84
N ASP A 495 17.81 9.14 41.04
CA ASP A 495 17.57 8.50 42.34
C ASP A 495 16.12 7.98 42.52
N LYS A 496 15.47 7.54 41.48
CA LYS A 496 14.11 7.00 41.55
C LYS A 496 14.15 5.46 41.65
N GLU A 497 13.42 4.94 42.61
CA GLU A 497 13.22 3.50 42.74
C GLU A 497 12.49 2.93 41.51
N PRO A 498 12.90 1.75 41.02
CA PRO A 498 12.22 1.11 39.91
C PRO A 498 10.80 0.69 40.32
N VAL A 499 9.82 0.95 39.45
CA VAL A 499 8.42 0.54 39.68
C VAL A 499 8.20 -0.96 39.45
N MET A 500 9.13 -1.62 38.75
CA MET A 500 9.11 -3.04 38.51
C MET A 500 10.53 -3.56 38.27
N GLU A 501 10.82 -4.75 38.80
CA GLU A 501 11.98 -5.58 38.46
C GLU A 501 11.54 -6.96 37.97
N ARG A 502 12.20 -7.48 36.95
CA ARG A 502 12.02 -8.86 36.50
C ARG A 502 13.30 -9.39 35.86
N ILE A 503 13.37 -10.70 35.65
CA ILE A 503 14.46 -11.32 34.91
C ILE A 503 13.97 -11.60 33.48
N ASP A 504 14.56 -10.91 32.54
CA ASP A 504 14.26 -11.08 31.11
C ASP A 504 15.18 -12.16 30.54
N ARG A 505 14.60 -13.29 30.11
CA ARG A 505 15.34 -14.37 29.44
C ARG A 505 15.71 -14.03 28.00
N HIS A 506 15.04 -13.02 27.42
CA HIS A 506 15.28 -12.51 26.09
C HIS A 506 15.16 -10.98 26.11
N VAL A 507 16.08 -10.29 25.47
CA VAL A 507 15.97 -8.86 25.17
C VAL A 507 15.38 -8.77 23.78
N ASP A 508 14.10 -8.42 23.69
CA ASP A 508 13.42 -8.15 22.44
C ASP A 508 13.07 -6.65 22.41
N PHE A 509 13.50 -5.95 21.37
CA PHE A 509 13.25 -4.52 21.22
C PHE A 509 11.93 -4.21 20.52
N SER A 510 11.16 -5.23 20.15
CA SER A 510 9.81 -5.07 19.60
C SER A 510 8.76 -5.19 20.70
N TRP A 511 8.45 -4.09 21.36
CA TRP A 511 7.39 -4.03 22.36
C TRP A 511 6.09 -3.57 21.70
N TRP A 512 5.09 -4.45 21.71
CA TRP A 512 3.71 -4.12 21.41
C TRP A 512 2.96 -3.95 22.74
N GLY A 513 2.70 -2.68 23.10
CA GLY A 513 2.02 -2.34 24.35
C GLY A 513 2.94 -2.21 25.57
N THR A 514 2.37 -1.86 26.71
CA THR A 514 3.10 -1.70 27.98
C THR A 514 3.50 -3.06 28.54
N PRO A 515 4.74 -3.23 29.06
CA PRO A 515 5.21 -4.51 29.59
C PRO A 515 4.47 -4.97 30.85
N LYS A 516 3.73 -4.09 31.49
CA LYS A 516 2.87 -4.38 32.66
C LYS A 516 1.77 -3.33 32.78
N GLU A 517 0.59 -3.79 33.17
CA GLU A 517 -0.54 -2.94 33.56
C GLU A 517 -0.11 -1.90 34.63
N GLY A 518 -0.34 -0.62 34.39
CA GLY A 518 0.01 0.48 35.31
C GLY A 518 1.33 1.21 35.05
N LEU A 519 2.18 0.77 34.09
CA LEU A 519 3.39 1.51 33.71
C LEU A 519 3.10 2.72 32.82
N GLY A 520 1.99 2.70 32.07
CA GLY A 520 1.71 3.72 31.05
C GLY A 520 2.65 3.58 29.83
N GLU A 521 2.58 4.53 28.91
CA GLU A 521 3.39 4.53 27.70
C GLU A 521 4.80 5.11 27.90
N ASP A 522 4.99 5.91 28.96
CA ASP A 522 6.27 6.55 29.29
C ASP A 522 7.03 5.76 30.36
N TYR A 523 7.93 4.88 29.94
CA TYR A 523 8.83 4.17 30.85
C TYR A 523 10.24 4.01 30.26
N ARG A 524 11.22 3.83 31.15
CA ARG A 524 12.60 3.52 30.83
C ARG A 524 12.95 2.13 31.37
N VAL A 525 13.70 1.35 30.62
CA VAL A 525 14.19 0.03 31.04
C VAL A 525 15.72 0.04 31.09
N GLU A 526 16.26 -0.43 32.20
CA GLU A 526 17.68 -0.71 32.37
C GLU A 526 17.88 -2.21 32.52
N TRP A 527 18.75 -2.80 31.69
CA TRP A 527 19.17 -4.18 31.82
C TRP A 527 20.56 -4.23 32.42
N LEU A 528 20.68 -4.96 33.53
CA LEU A 528 21.93 -5.15 34.24
C LEU A 528 22.40 -6.61 34.09
N SER A 529 23.66 -6.80 33.69
CA SER A 529 24.36 -8.07 33.70
C SER A 529 25.70 -7.92 34.40
N LEU A 530 26.24 -9.01 34.94
CA LEU A 530 27.66 -9.11 35.26
C LEU A 530 28.48 -9.24 33.96
#